data_0495ec98acb84e2044569a1e5469202b
#
_entry.id   0495ec98acb84e2044569a1e5469202b
#
_cell.length_a   1.000
_cell.length_b   1.000
_cell.length_c   1.000
_cell.angle_alpha   90.00
_cell.angle_beta   90.00
_cell.angle_gamma   90.00
#
_symmetry.space_group_name_H-M   'P 1'
#
loop_
_entity.id
_entity.type
_entity.pdbx_description
1 polymer ?
#
loop_
_entity_poly.entity_id
_entity_poly.type
_entity_poly.pdbx_seq_one_letter_code
_entity_poly.pdbx_strand_id
1 'polypeptide(L)'
;MMKLYIALSVVLLLLFSGCGNKPKPGEDDTLTSGTITIAVDETFRPIAEEELQVFHALTPDATVHPVYCSEVKAMKLLLADSVRLAITTRQLTRQEMAFFNDKKFFPVSVKMATDGLALIVNK
;
A
#
# COMPACT_ATOMS: atom_id res chain seq x y z
N MET A 1 33.09 -49.07 -12.37
CA MET A 1 31.75 -48.66 -12.84
C MET A 1 30.87 -48.20 -11.67
N MET A 2 30.75 -48.98 -10.55
CA MET A 2 29.90 -48.60 -9.40
C MET A 2 30.22 -47.25 -8.75
N LYS A 3 31.51 -46.87 -8.63
CA LYS A 3 31.91 -45.54 -8.10
C LYS A 3 31.47 -44.34 -8.97
N LEU A 4 31.38 -44.55 -10.28
CA LEU A 4 30.92 -43.51 -11.21
C LEU A 4 29.42 -43.24 -11.07
N TYR A 5 28.61 -44.28 -10.88
CA TYR A 5 27.16 -44.13 -10.66
C TYR A 5 26.84 -43.45 -9.32
N ILE A 6 27.63 -43.74 -8.28
CA ILE A 6 27.49 -43.10 -6.96
C ILE A 6 27.85 -41.62 -7.07
N ALA A 7 28.93 -41.25 -7.75
CA ALA A 7 29.29 -39.85 -7.99
C ALA A 7 28.22 -39.10 -8.79
N LEU A 8 27.66 -39.73 -9.83
CA LEU A 8 26.62 -39.14 -10.66
C LEU A 8 25.31 -38.91 -9.88
N SER A 9 24.93 -39.86 -8.99
CA SER A 9 23.73 -39.71 -8.16
C SER A 9 23.87 -38.64 -7.09
N VAL A 10 25.06 -38.45 -6.52
CA VAL A 10 25.32 -37.37 -5.56
C VAL A 10 25.26 -35.98 -6.24
N VAL A 11 25.80 -35.84 -7.45
CA VAL A 11 25.71 -34.61 -8.24
C VAL A 11 24.26 -34.31 -8.62
N LEU A 12 23.47 -35.30 -8.98
CA LEU A 12 22.06 -35.12 -9.31
C LEU A 12 21.24 -34.69 -8.08
N LEU A 13 21.53 -35.23 -6.89
CA LEU A 13 20.88 -34.82 -5.63
C LEU A 13 21.20 -33.37 -5.23
N LEU A 14 22.41 -32.89 -5.51
CA LEU A 14 22.82 -31.51 -5.23
C LEU A 14 22.14 -30.49 -6.17
N LEU A 15 21.72 -30.91 -7.36
CA LEU A 15 20.98 -30.04 -8.30
C LEU A 15 19.50 -29.81 -7.89
N PHE A 16 18.94 -30.67 -7.04
CA PHE A 16 17.61 -30.54 -6.49
C PHE A 16 17.53 -29.69 -5.19
N SER A 17 18.66 -29.19 -4.67
CA SER A 17 18.69 -28.20 -3.59
C SER A 17 18.26 -26.84 -4.13
N GLY A 18 17.13 -26.78 -4.86
CA GLY A 18 16.54 -25.58 -5.40
C GLY A 18 16.17 -24.65 -4.26
N CYS A 19 16.70 -23.46 -4.35
CA CYS A 19 16.44 -22.30 -3.51
C CYS A 19 14.96 -22.19 -3.15
N GLY A 20 14.64 -22.44 -1.88
CA GLY A 20 13.47 -21.86 -1.26
C GLY A 20 13.66 -20.34 -1.19
N ASN A 21 13.35 -19.63 -2.27
CA ASN A 21 13.25 -18.19 -2.25
C ASN A 21 12.17 -17.83 -1.23
N LYS A 22 12.58 -17.32 -0.07
CA LYS A 22 11.61 -16.66 0.80
C LYS A 22 11.13 -15.42 0.03
N PRO A 23 9.81 -15.23 -0.17
CA PRO A 23 9.29 -14.05 -0.82
C PRO A 23 9.79 -12.82 -0.08
N LYS A 24 10.30 -11.83 -0.82
CA LYS A 24 10.67 -10.54 -0.25
C LYS A 24 9.40 -9.80 0.17
N PRO A 25 9.41 -9.04 1.29
CA PRO A 25 8.29 -8.19 1.64
C PRO A 25 7.92 -7.29 0.45
N GLY A 26 6.70 -7.41 -0.07
CA GLY A 26 6.19 -6.67 -1.23
C GLY A 26 6.18 -7.41 -2.57
N GLU A 27 6.72 -8.63 -2.66
CA GLU A 27 6.68 -9.44 -3.90
C GLU A 27 5.36 -10.21 -4.07
N ASP A 28 4.60 -10.40 -2.99
CA ASP A 28 3.33 -11.13 -2.98
C ASP A 28 2.12 -10.21 -2.70
N ASP A 29 2.26 -8.91 -2.95
CA ASP A 29 1.15 -7.97 -2.81
C ASP A 29 0.10 -8.24 -3.90
N THR A 30 -1.07 -8.66 -3.47
CA THR A 30 -2.25 -8.87 -4.31
C THR A 30 -3.37 -7.93 -3.88
N LEU A 31 -4.53 -8.01 -4.53
CA LEU A 31 -5.71 -7.24 -4.11
C LEU A 31 -6.25 -7.64 -2.72
N THR A 32 -5.87 -8.81 -2.21
CA THR A 32 -6.39 -9.40 -0.98
C THR A 32 -5.30 -9.84 0.00
N SER A 33 -4.03 -9.59 -0.30
CA SER A 33 -2.90 -9.91 0.57
C SER A 33 -1.78 -8.90 0.43
N GLY A 34 -0.97 -8.74 1.48
CA GLY A 34 0.17 -7.83 1.52
C GLY A 34 0.05 -6.76 2.60
N THR A 35 1.01 -5.84 2.62
CA THR A 35 1.07 -4.78 3.63
C THR A 35 1.32 -3.43 2.97
N ILE A 36 0.45 -2.46 3.25
CA ILE A 36 0.56 -1.11 2.72
C ILE A 36 0.47 -0.06 3.84
N THR A 37 1.27 0.99 3.72
CA THR A 37 1.13 2.20 4.54
C THR A 37 0.41 3.28 3.73
N ILE A 38 -0.61 3.88 4.31
CA ILE A 38 -1.38 4.97 3.71
C ILE A 38 -1.31 6.23 4.57
N ALA A 39 -1.37 7.41 3.96
CA ALA A 39 -1.53 8.66 4.68
C ALA A 39 -3.01 9.07 4.70
N VAL A 40 -3.51 9.45 5.85
CA VAL A 40 -4.91 9.85 6.03
C VAL A 40 -4.96 11.18 6.74
N ASP A 41 -5.71 12.13 6.17
CA ASP A 41 -5.98 13.37 6.87
C ASP A 41 -6.69 13.09 8.20
N GLU A 42 -6.23 13.76 9.25
CA GLU A 42 -6.71 13.54 10.63
C GLU A 42 -8.23 13.68 10.76
N THR A 43 -8.85 14.53 9.93
CA THR A 43 -10.31 14.75 9.94
C THR A 43 -11.11 13.53 9.51
N PHE A 44 -10.50 12.62 8.75
CA PHE A 44 -11.13 11.38 8.31
C PHE A 44 -10.84 10.18 9.22
N ARG A 45 -10.11 10.37 10.33
CA ARG A 45 -9.76 9.29 11.25
C ARG A 45 -10.95 8.41 11.64
N PRO A 46 -12.09 8.94 12.13
CA PRO A 46 -13.19 8.10 12.59
C PRO A 46 -13.73 7.18 11.49
N ILE A 47 -13.94 7.73 10.30
CA ILE A 47 -14.45 6.97 9.14
C ILE A 47 -13.40 5.95 8.68
N ALA A 48 -12.13 6.36 8.58
CA ALA A 48 -11.06 5.49 8.11
C ALA A 48 -10.83 4.30 9.06
N GLU A 49 -10.93 4.50 10.38
CA GLU A 49 -10.78 3.42 11.36
C GLU A 49 -11.91 2.38 11.23
N GLU A 50 -13.15 2.82 11.05
CA GLU A 50 -14.29 1.91 10.85
C GLU A 50 -14.16 1.12 9.53
N GLU A 51 -13.83 1.78 8.43
CA GLU A 51 -13.65 1.13 7.13
C GLU A 51 -12.47 0.14 7.15
N LEU A 52 -11.37 0.48 7.82
CA LEU A 52 -10.23 -0.42 7.96
C LEU A 52 -10.56 -1.66 8.81
N GLN A 53 -11.39 -1.53 9.84
CA GLN A 53 -11.86 -2.69 10.60
C GLN A 53 -12.65 -3.65 9.72
N VAL A 54 -13.58 -3.13 8.90
CA VAL A 54 -14.36 -3.94 7.96
C VAL A 54 -13.44 -4.57 6.92
N PHE A 55 -12.51 -3.80 6.35
CA PHE A 55 -11.54 -4.30 5.38
C PHE A 55 -10.71 -5.46 5.92
N HIS A 56 -10.12 -5.32 7.13
CA HIS A 56 -9.31 -6.38 7.74
C HIS A 56 -10.14 -7.62 8.10
N ALA A 57 -11.42 -7.46 8.44
CA ALA A 57 -12.31 -8.60 8.68
C ALA A 57 -12.62 -9.39 7.41
N LEU A 58 -12.70 -8.69 6.25
CA LEU A 58 -12.98 -9.31 4.96
C LEU A 58 -11.72 -9.84 4.26
N THR A 59 -10.55 -9.24 4.55
CA THR A 59 -9.26 -9.56 3.92
C THR A 59 -8.18 -9.78 4.97
N PRO A 60 -8.20 -10.94 5.68
CA PRO A 60 -7.31 -11.18 6.82
C PRO A 60 -5.82 -11.26 6.44
N ASP A 61 -5.51 -11.55 5.17
CA ASP A 61 -4.15 -11.63 4.66
C ASP A 61 -3.59 -10.28 4.19
N ALA A 62 -4.40 -9.21 4.24
CA ALA A 62 -4.00 -7.85 3.90
C ALA A 62 -3.92 -6.97 5.16
N THR A 63 -2.86 -6.18 5.26
CA THR A 63 -2.66 -5.25 6.38
C THR A 63 -2.48 -3.82 5.86
N VAL A 64 -3.32 -2.91 6.33
CA VAL A 64 -3.23 -1.48 6.02
C VAL A 64 -2.82 -0.72 7.27
N HIS A 65 -1.71 0.03 7.19
CA HIS A 65 -1.21 0.87 8.27
C HIS A 65 -1.54 2.35 7.98
N PRO A 66 -2.56 2.95 8.61
CA PRO A 66 -2.87 4.36 8.44
C PRO A 66 -1.89 5.25 9.23
N VAL A 67 -1.36 6.27 8.58
CA VAL A 67 -0.63 7.37 9.20
C VAL A 67 -1.54 8.59 9.21
N TYR A 68 -2.16 8.86 10.36
CA TYR A 68 -3.01 10.03 10.55
C TYR A 68 -2.16 11.28 10.70
N CYS A 69 -2.40 12.28 9.90
CA CYS A 69 -1.61 13.51 9.88
C CYS A 69 -2.38 14.64 9.20
N SER A 70 -1.83 15.87 9.23
CA SER A 70 -2.42 16.98 8.47
C SER A 70 -2.34 16.73 6.97
N GLU A 71 -3.27 17.28 6.22
CA GLU A 71 -3.34 17.20 4.75
C GLU A 71 -2.00 17.53 4.08
N VAL A 72 -1.36 18.61 4.53
CA VAL A 72 -0.05 19.03 4.01
C VAL A 72 1.01 17.93 4.20
N LYS A 73 1.00 17.28 5.36
CA LYS A 73 1.94 16.17 5.65
C LYS A 73 1.58 14.94 4.83
N ALA A 74 0.31 14.61 4.66
CA ALA A 74 -0.13 13.50 3.82
C ALA A 74 0.35 13.66 2.38
N MET A 75 0.20 14.87 1.81
CA MET A 75 0.70 15.19 0.49
C MET A 75 2.23 15.11 0.40
N LYS A 76 2.96 15.56 1.42
CA LYS A 76 4.43 15.43 1.44
C LYS A 76 4.89 13.98 1.47
N LEU A 77 4.21 13.12 2.22
CA LEU A 77 4.51 11.69 2.27
C LEU A 77 4.28 11.03 0.90
N LEU A 78 3.20 11.41 0.21
CA LEU A 78 2.89 10.93 -1.14
C LEU A 78 3.96 11.39 -2.15
N LEU A 79 4.34 12.68 -2.14
CA LEU A 79 5.38 13.25 -3.00
C LEU A 79 6.77 12.64 -2.75
N ALA A 80 7.05 12.23 -1.50
CA ALA A 80 8.29 11.57 -1.11
C ALA A 80 8.31 10.06 -1.38
N ASP A 81 7.26 9.51 -1.99
CA ASP A 81 7.06 8.06 -2.22
C ASP A 81 7.14 7.23 -0.92
N SER A 82 6.84 7.85 0.22
CA SER A 82 6.79 7.17 1.53
C SER A 82 5.47 6.42 1.74
N VAL A 83 4.43 6.79 1.00
CA VAL A 83 3.13 6.13 0.96
C VAL A 83 2.64 6.05 -0.49
N ARG A 84 1.88 5.02 -0.80
CA ARG A 84 1.30 4.81 -2.14
C ARG A 84 -0.11 5.36 -2.29
N LEU A 85 -0.75 5.72 -1.19
CA LEU A 85 -2.11 6.26 -1.16
C LEU A 85 -2.21 7.35 -0.10
N ALA A 86 -2.90 8.44 -0.44
CA ALA A 86 -3.24 9.50 0.49
C ALA A 86 -4.73 9.81 0.42
N ILE A 87 -5.41 9.88 1.57
CA ILE A 87 -6.80 10.30 1.72
C ILE A 87 -6.79 11.73 2.24
N THR A 88 -7.28 12.67 1.42
CA THR A 88 -7.20 14.12 1.67
C THR A 88 -8.47 14.82 1.21
N THR A 89 -8.67 16.06 1.63
CA THR A 89 -9.84 16.87 1.25
C THR A 89 -9.71 17.49 -0.14
N ARG A 90 -8.50 17.55 -0.70
CA ARG A 90 -8.21 18.17 -2.00
C ARG A 90 -7.54 17.23 -2.99
N GLN A 91 -7.60 17.61 -4.23
CA GLN A 91 -6.84 16.98 -5.29
C GLN A 91 -5.40 17.54 -5.35
N LEU A 92 -4.54 16.83 -6.10
CA LEU A 92 -3.20 17.30 -6.44
C LEU A 92 -3.28 18.62 -7.24
N THR A 93 -2.41 19.54 -6.90
CA THR A 93 -2.23 20.77 -7.69
C THR A 93 -1.53 20.49 -9.01
N ARG A 94 -1.58 21.44 -9.95
CA ARG A 94 -0.87 21.31 -11.23
C ARG A 94 0.64 21.12 -11.05
N GLN A 95 1.24 21.79 -10.05
CA GLN A 95 2.67 21.66 -9.75
C GLN A 95 3.02 20.28 -9.20
N GLU A 96 2.21 19.77 -8.27
CA GLU A 96 2.37 18.43 -7.71
C GLU A 96 2.20 17.36 -8.80
N MET A 97 1.21 17.53 -9.68
CA MET A 97 1.02 16.62 -10.81
C MET A 97 2.20 16.65 -11.80
N ALA A 98 2.74 17.84 -12.10
CA ALA A 98 3.93 17.97 -12.94
C ALA A 98 5.13 17.26 -12.32
N PHE A 99 5.33 17.39 -11.01
CA PHE A 99 6.39 16.68 -10.28
C PHE A 99 6.29 15.15 -10.42
N PHE A 100 5.07 14.59 -10.33
CA PHE A 100 4.87 13.16 -10.55
C PHE A 100 5.14 12.75 -12.01
N ASN A 101 4.67 13.54 -12.97
CA ASN A 101 4.88 13.29 -14.39
C ASN A 101 6.38 13.27 -14.76
N ASP A 102 7.17 14.18 -14.20
CA ASP A 102 8.63 14.21 -14.39
C ASP A 102 9.29 12.94 -13.88
N LYS A 103 8.78 12.37 -12.80
CA LYS A 103 9.21 11.09 -12.24
C LYS A 103 8.61 9.86 -12.93
N LYS A 104 7.79 10.05 -13.97
CA LYS A 104 7.06 8.98 -14.69
C LYS A 104 6.05 8.22 -13.80
N PHE A 105 5.54 8.85 -12.75
CA PHE A 105 4.40 8.38 -11.97
C PHE A 105 3.14 9.10 -12.42
N PHE A 106 2.02 8.37 -12.45
CA PHE A 106 0.73 8.89 -12.89
C PHE A 106 -0.33 8.65 -11.81
N PRO A 107 -0.37 9.49 -10.75
CA PRO A 107 -1.34 9.33 -9.69
C PRO A 107 -2.76 9.54 -10.18
N VAL A 108 -3.68 8.73 -9.70
CA VAL A 108 -5.11 8.83 -10.01
C VAL A 108 -5.82 9.39 -8.79
N SER A 109 -6.58 10.49 -8.97
CA SER A 109 -7.43 11.05 -7.94
C SER A 109 -8.86 10.51 -8.10
N VAL A 110 -9.38 9.89 -7.05
CA VAL A 110 -10.74 9.35 -7.00
C VAL A 110 -11.52 10.09 -5.93
N LYS A 111 -12.69 10.61 -6.29
CA LYS A 111 -13.61 11.23 -5.32
C LYS A 111 -14.39 10.13 -4.61
N MET A 112 -14.20 9.98 -3.31
CA MET A 112 -14.84 8.95 -2.49
C MET A 112 -16.14 9.43 -1.86
N ALA A 113 -16.19 10.68 -1.38
CA ALA A 113 -17.33 11.23 -0.68
C ALA A 113 -17.45 12.74 -0.89
N THR A 114 -18.58 13.30 -0.47
CA THR A 114 -18.81 14.75 -0.34
C THR A 114 -19.28 15.00 1.07
N ASP A 115 -18.62 15.92 1.75
CA ASP A 115 -19.01 16.39 3.07
C ASP A 115 -19.84 17.67 2.95
N GLY A 116 -20.66 17.97 3.97
CA GLY A 116 -21.50 19.15 4.05
C GLY A 116 -21.58 19.69 5.47
N LEU A 117 -21.50 21.02 5.60
CA LEU A 117 -21.69 21.73 6.86
C LEU A 117 -23.11 22.28 6.95
N ALA A 118 -23.84 21.95 8.01
CA ALA A 118 -25.15 22.50 8.31
C ALA A 118 -25.11 23.35 9.58
N LEU A 119 -25.56 24.61 9.50
CA LEU A 119 -25.77 25.46 10.67
C LEU A 119 -27.21 25.32 11.15
N ILE A 120 -27.38 24.89 12.39
CA ILE A 120 -28.67 24.75 13.01
C ILE A 120 -28.80 25.85 14.06
N VAL A 121 -29.86 26.65 13.95
CA VAL A 121 -30.20 27.69 14.92
C VAL A 121 -31.52 27.34 15.60
N ASN A 122 -31.58 27.51 16.91
CA ASN A 122 -32.82 27.39 17.65
C ASN A 122 -33.63 28.71 17.52
N LYS A 123 -34.95 28.61 17.30
CA LYS A 123 -35.87 29.75 17.26
C LYS A 123 -36.26 30.18 18.66
#